data_6f914c9a3514d809900926ba631ea05b
#
_entry.id   6f914c9a3514d809900926ba631ea05b
#
_cell.length_a   1.000
_cell.length_b   1.000
_cell.length_c   1.000
_cell.angle_alpha   90.00
_cell.angle_beta   90.00
_cell.angle_gamma   90.00
#
_symmetry.space_group_name_H-M   'P 1'
#
loop_
_entity.id
_entity.type
_entity.pdbx_description
1 polymer ?
#
loop_
_entity_poly.entity_id
_entity_poly.type
_entity_poly.pdbx_seq_one_letter_code
_entity_poly.pdbx_strand_id
1 'polypeptide(L)'
;INLLQDLQQELGLALLFISHDLAIVEHMTHRVAVMYLGKIVEVAPKRELFAAPKHPYTEALLSAVPQPTPGVQRERIILKGDVPSPINPPKGCRFHTRCPYAFDRCRQEEPPLRPVEAGHLAACHLHDRPEAENPLAGAKGAKLLAV
;
A
#
# COMPACT_ATOMS: atom_id res chain seq x y z
N ILE A 1 19.77 -9.28 7.13
CA ILE A 1 18.89 -9.56 5.98
C ILE A 1 19.38 -10.81 5.27
N ASN A 2 20.62 -10.86 4.78
CA ASN A 2 21.16 -12.01 4.04
C ASN A 2 21.06 -13.32 4.83
N LEU A 3 21.44 -13.32 6.11
CA LEU A 3 21.34 -14.51 6.97
C LEU A 3 19.90 -15.05 7.07
N LEU A 4 18.87 -14.17 7.14
CA LEU A 4 17.48 -14.60 7.19
C LEU A 4 17.04 -15.24 5.86
N GLN A 5 17.51 -14.72 4.73
CA GLN A 5 17.23 -15.29 3.42
C GLN A 5 17.93 -16.65 3.24
N ASP A 6 19.17 -16.77 3.68
CA ASP A 6 19.92 -18.03 3.64
C ASP A 6 19.20 -19.10 4.49
N LEU A 7 18.81 -18.75 5.73
CA LEU A 7 18.05 -19.67 6.60
C LEU A 7 16.67 -20.03 6.03
N GLN A 8 16.01 -19.08 5.38
CA GLN A 8 14.73 -19.34 4.72
C GLN A 8 14.89 -20.39 3.60
N GLN A 9 15.93 -20.24 2.80
CA GLN A 9 16.22 -21.18 1.69
C GLN A 9 16.67 -22.55 2.21
N GLU A 10 17.58 -22.58 3.18
CA GLU A 10 18.13 -23.82 3.71
C GLU A 10 17.11 -24.65 4.48
N LEU A 11 16.25 -23.98 5.27
CA LEU A 11 15.31 -24.63 6.16
C LEU A 11 13.86 -24.67 5.61
N GLY A 12 13.60 -24.07 4.46
CA GLY A 12 12.25 -24.01 3.86
C GLY A 12 11.24 -23.22 4.71
N LEU A 13 11.69 -22.18 5.41
CA LEU A 13 10.86 -21.46 6.38
C LEU A 13 9.89 -20.49 5.69
N ALA A 14 8.65 -20.42 6.18
CA ALA A 14 7.74 -19.32 5.94
C ALA A 14 8.00 -18.23 7.00
N LEU A 15 8.28 -17.00 6.57
CA LEU A 15 8.57 -15.88 7.45
C LEU A 15 7.45 -14.85 7.40
N LEU A 16 6.96 -14.41 8.56
CA LEU A 16 6.14 -13.22 8.69
C LEU A 16 7.04 -12.09 9.20
N PHE A 17 7.25 -11.07 8.36
CA PHE A 17 8.13 -9.96 8.63
C PHE A 17 7.33 -8.67 8.79
N ILE A 18 7.52 -7.94 9.90
CA ILE A 18 6.88 -6.65 10.16
C ILE A 18 7.94 -5.57 10.15
N SER A 19 7.79 -4.58 9.28
CA SER A 19 8.70 -3.46 9.14
C SER A 19 7.98 -2.19 8.73
N HIS A 20 8.55 -1.05 9.06
CA HIS A 20 8.18 0.25 8.51
C HIS A 20 9.13 0.71 7.40
N ASP A 21 10.20 -0.03 7.15
CA ASP A 21 11.16 0.23 6.08
C ASP A 21 10.75 -0.51 4.80
N LEU A 22 10.23 0.24 3.83
CA LEU A 22 9.74 -0.30 2.57
C LEU A 22 10.86 -0.87 1.69
N ALA A 23 12.11 -0.37 1.80
CA ALA A 23 13.23 -0.90 1.05
C ALA A 23 13.57 -2.33 1.52
N ILE A 24 13.53 -2.57 2.83
CA ILE A 24 13.70 -3.90 3.40
C ILE A 24 12.54 -4.81 2.98
N VAL A 25 11.30 -4.32 3.06
CA VAL A 25 10.10 -5.08 2.64
C VAL A 25 10.22 -5.48 1.17
N GLU A 26 10.60 -4.55 0.29
CA GLU A 26 10.79 -4.81 -1.13
C GLU A 26 11.82 -5.93 -1.39
N HIS A 27 12.90 -5.94 -0.61
CA HIS A 27 13.96 -6.93 -0.77
C HIS A 27 13.58 -8.32 -0.24
N MET A 28 12.93 -8.37 0.92
CA MET A 28 12.72 -9.61 1.70
C MET A 28 11.44 -10.38 1.36
N THR A 29 10.40 -9.71 0.87
CA THR A 29 9.07 -10.31 0.85
C THR A 29 8.64 -10.80 -0.54
N HIS A 30 7.71 -11.77 -0.57
CA HIS A 30 7.00 -12.20 -1.78
C HIS A 30 5.63 -11.55 -1.90
N ARG A 31 4.95 -11.40 -0.76
CA ARG A 31 3.66 -10.72 -0.62
C ARG A 31 3.76 -9.67 0.46
N VAL A 32 3.01 -8.60 0.30
CA VAL A 32 2.98 -7.48 1.25
C VAL A 32 1.54 -7.23 1.67
N ALA A 33 1.35 -7.06 2.98
CA ALA A 33 0.12 -6.55 3.57
C ALA A 33 0.41 -5.17 4.17
N VAL A 34 -0.30 -4.16 3.70
CA VAL A 34 -0.21 -2.81 4.25
C VAL A 34 -1.28 -2.62 5.31
N MET A 35 -0.88 -2.11 6.46
CA MET A 35 -1.78 -1.89 7.60
C MET A 35 -1.86 -0.40 7.95
N TYR A 36 -3.07 0.07 8.27
CA TYR A 36 -3.31 1.42 8.78
C TYR A 36 -4.27 1.37 9.98
N LEU A 37 -3.88 1.96 11.10
CA LEU A 37 -4.66 1.98 12.36
C LEU A 37 -5.23 0.60 12.75
N GLY A 38 -4.41 -0.46 12.66
CA GLY A 38 -4.78 -1.82 13.05
C GLY A 38 -5.68 -2.57 12.05
N LYS A 39 -5.90 -2.04 10.84
CA LYS A 39 -6.61 -2.72 9.74
C LYS A 39 -5.70 -2.92 8.54
N ILE A 40 -5.81 -4.09 7.93
CA ILE A 40 -5.18 -4.34 6.63
C ILE A 40 -5.98 -3.57 5.57
N VAL A 41 -5.29 -2.70 4.84
CA VAL A 41 -5.90 -1.86 3.80
C VAL A 41 -5.57 -2.33 2.40
N GLU A 42 -4.48 -3.07 2.23
CA GLU A 42 -4.07 -3.61 0.93
C GLU A 42 -3.22 -4.88 1.12
N VAL A 43 -3.42 -5.87 0.25
CA VAL A 43 -2.60 -7.09 0.19
C VAL A 43 -2.36 -7.46 -1.27
N ALA A 44 -1.10 -7.61 -1.65
CA ALA A 44 -0.76 -8.04 -3.00
C ALA A 44 0.61 -8.75 -3.05
N PRO A 45 0.91 -9.45 -4.16
CA PRO A 45 2.29 -9.80 -4.47
C PRO A 45 3.13 -8.52 -4.51
N LYS A 46 4.38 -8.62 -4.08
CA LYS A 46 5.29 -7.47 -3.96
C LYS A 46 5.36 -6.61 -5.22
N ARG A 47 5.55 -7.26 -6.37
CA ARG A 47 5.73 -6.54 -7.65
C ARG A 47 4.53 -5.68 -8.01
N GLU A 48 3.34 -6.23 -7.86
CA GLU A 48 2.07 -5.57 -8.17
C GLU A 48 1.82 -4.40 -7.21
N LEU A 49 2.07 -4.59 -5.91
CA LEU A 49 1.87 -3.55 -4.92
C LEU A 49 2.78 -2.35 -5.15
N PHE A 50 4.08 -2.59 -5.42
CA PHE A 50 5.04 -1.52 -5.67
C PHE A 50 4.85 -0.86 -7.04
N ALA A 51 4.38 -1.62 -8.04
CA ALA A 51 4.14 -1.10 -9.39
C ALA A 51 2.82 -0.33 -9.51
N ALA A 52 1.76 -0.79 -8.87
CA ALA A 52 0.41 -0.23 -9.02
C ALA A 52 -0.38 -0.38 -7.71
N PRO A 53 -0.09 0.44 -6.69
CA PRO A 53 -0.83 0.41 -5.43
C PRO A 53 -2.31 0.72 -5.66
N LYS A 54 -3.18 0.04 -4.91
CA LYS A 54 -4.63 0.15 -5.04
C LYS A 54 -5.29 0.84 -3.83
N HIS A 55 -4.50 1.27 -2.86
CA HIS A 55 -4.98 2.06 -1.73
C HIS A 55 -4.21 3.38 -1.63
N PRO A 56 -4.89 4.53 -1.42
CA PRO A 56 -4.24 5.84 -1.36
C PRO A 56 -3.15 5.96 -0.29
N TYR A 57 -3.28 5.22 0.81
CA TYR A 57 -2.25 5.17 1.84
C TYR A 57 -0.96 4.49 1.34
N THR A 58 -1.10 3.37 0.63
CA THR A 58 0.03 2.66 0.02
C THR A 58 0.73 3.53 -1.02
N GLU A 59 -0.06 4.22 -1.86
CA GLU A 59 0.46 5.18 -2.85
C GLU A 59 1.30 6.27 -2.17
N ALA A 60 0.78 6.86 -1.09
CA ALA A 60 1.49 7.89 -0.33
C ALA A 60 2.78 7.34 0.32
N LEU A 61 2.74 6.13 0.90
CA LEU A 61 3.94 5.48 1.47
C LEU A 61 5.01 5.26 0.41
N LEU A 62 4.64 4.72 -0.75
CA LEU A 62 5.57 4.45 -1.85
C LEU A 62 6.13 5.73 -2.48
N SER A 63 5.34 6.83 -2.48
CA SER A 63 5.81 8.13 -2.96
C SER A 63 6.94 8.72 -2.10
N ALA A 64 7.04 8.30 -0.85
CA ALA A 64 8.06 8.76 0.10
C ALA A 64 9.37 7.96 0.02
N VAL A 65 9.38 6.81 -0.67
CA VAL A 65 10.59 5.98 -0.83
C VAL A 65 11.55 6.64 -1.81
N PRO A 66 12.81 6.92 -1.42
CA PRO A 66 13.81 7.45 -2.33
C PRO A 66 14.04 6.49 -3.50
N GLN A 67 14.04 6.99 -4.72
CA GLN A 67 14.39 6.20 -5.90
C GLN A 67 15.91 6.24 -6.11
N PRO A 68 16.57 5.10 -6.29
CA PRO A 68 18.01 5.04 -6.52
C PRO A 68 18.40 5.56 -7.91
N THR A 69 17.44 5.80 -8.81
CA THR A 69 17.72 6.25 -10.18
C THR A 69 17.78 7.77 -10.25
N PRO A 70 18.94 8.36 -10.58
CA PRO A 70 19.05 9.81 -10.77
C PRO A 70 18.13 10.30 -11.88
N GLY A 71 17.36 11.37 -11.61
CA GLY A 71 16.49 12.03 -12.59
C GLY A 71 15.03 11.59 -12.59
N VAL A 72 14.64 10.57 -11.86
CA VAL A 72 13.23 10.20 -11.65
C VAL A 72 12.78 10.73 -10.29
N GLN A 73 12.21 11.94 -10.26
CA GLN A 73 11.54 12.44 -9.07
C GLN A 73 10.08 12.02 -9.10
N ARG A 74 9.67 11.16 -8.16
CA ARG A 74 8.24 11.01 -7.84
C ARG A 74 7.79 12.22 -7.06
N GLU A 75 6.69 12.83 -7.44
CA GLU A 75 6.04 13.82 -6.59
C GLU A 75 5.65 13.15 -5.27
N ARG A 76 6.26 13.62 -4.18
CA ARG A 76 5.94 13.11 -2.85
C ARG A 76 4.54 13.54 -2.46
N ILE A 77 3.68 12.57 -2.19
CA ILE A 77 2.33 12.82 -1.67
C ILE A 77 2.43 13.17 -0.19
N ILE A 78 2.19 14.43 0.14
CA ILE A 78 2.19 14.90 1.53
C ILE A 78 0.78 14.71 2.08
N LEU A 79 0.64 13.77 3.02
CA LEU A 79 -0.61 13.54 3.72
C LEU A 79 -0.85 14.67 4.72
N LYS A 80 -2.00 15.32 4.60
CA LYS A 80 -2.42 16.41 5.51
C LYS A 80 -3.03 15.82 6.78
N GLY A 81 -2.90 16.57 7.88
CA GLY A 81 -3.48 16.22 9.19
C GLY A 81 -2.66 15.19 9.97
N ASP A 82 -2.99 15.09 11.25
CA ASP A 82 -2.35 14.16 12.18
C ASP A 82 -2.89 12.73 12.02
N VAL A 83 -2.09 11.77 12.46
CA VAL A 83 -2.53 10.37 12.51
C VAL A 83 -3.58 10.25 13.62
N PRO A 84 -4.81 9.81 13.29
CA PRO A 84 -5.84 9.62 14.32
C PRO A 84 -5.43 8.59 15.36
N SER A 85 -6.00 8.69 16.56
CA SER A 85 -5.74 7.73 17.63
C SER A 85 -6.23 6.33 17.24
N PRO A 86 -5.41 5.28 17.40
CA PRO A 86 -5.84 3.91 17.17
C PRO A 86 -6.87 3.42 18.22
N ILE A 87 -6.96 4.10 19.37
CA ILE A 87 -7.91 3.79 20.46
C ILE A 87 -9.32 4.20 20.03
N ASN A 88 -9.45 5.35 19.35
CA ASN A 88 -10.71 5.90 18.85
C ASN A 88 -10.58 6.16 17.34
N PRO A 89 -10.58 5.11 16.50
CA PRO A 89 -10.42 5.28 15.07
C PRO A 89 -11.65 6.00 14.47
N PRO A 90 -11.45 6.77 13.38
CA PRO A 90 -12.55 7.41 12.67
C PRO A 90 -13.58 6.39 12.19
N LYS A 91 -14.86 6.79 12.16
CA LYS A 91 -15.93 6.00 11.55
C LYS A 91 -15.69 5.86 10.03
N GLY A 92 -16.19 4.78 9.45
CA GLY A 92 -16.01 4.50 8.03
C GLY A 92 -14.57 4.06 7.70
N CYS A 93 -14.07 4.46 6.55
CA CYS A 93 -12.69 4.19 6.18
C CYS A 93 -11.72 4.89 7.14
N ARG A 94 -10.87 4.15 7.83
CA ARG A 94 -9.95 4.72 8.84
C ARG A 94 -8.97 5.74 8.28
N PHE A 95 -8.71 5.70 6.98
CA PHE A 95 -7.81 6.61 6.29
C PHE A 95 -8.50 7.88 5.74
N HIS A 96 -9.84 7.97 5.76
CA HIS A 96 -10.58 9.05 5.10
C HIS A 96 -10.17 10.46 5.54
N THR A 97 -9.77 10.65 6.80
CA THR A 97 -9.37 11.97 7.35
C THR A 97 -8.08 12.51 6.73
N ARG A 98 -7.25 11.63 6.14
CA ARG A 98 -5.97 11.98 5.50
C ARG A 98 -5.93 11.64 4.01
N CYS A 99 -6.99 11.01 3.49
CA CYS A 99 -7.07 10.58 2.11
C CYS A 99 -7.35 11.78 1.18
N PRO A 100 -6.51 12.04 0.18
CA PRO A 100 -6.74 13.14 -0.78
C PRO A 100 -7.96 12.89 -1.69
N TYR A 101 -8.42 11.64 -1.78
CA TYR A 101 -9.54 11.21 -2.64
C TYR A 101 -10.80 10.87 -1.85
N ALA A 102 -10.88 11.26 -0.56
CA ALA A 102 -12.02 10.92 0.29
C ALA A 102 -13.32 11.57 -0.20
N PHE A 103 -14.40 10.80 -0.19
CA PHE A 103 -15.76 11.23 -0.50
C PHE A 103 -16.74 10.75 0.56
N ASP A 104 -18.03 11.11 0.46
CA ASP A 104 -19.00 10.94 1.56
C ASP A 104 -19.12 9.50 2.05
N ARG A 105 -19.13 8.52 1.16
CA ARG A 105 -19.20 7.10 1.54
C ARG A 105 -18.03 6.67 2.41
N CYS A 106 -16.82 7.22 2.16
CA CYS A 106 -15.64 6.92 2.95
C CYS A 106 -15.77 7.33 4.42
N ARG A 107 -16.64 8.31 4.72
CA ARG A 107 -16.91 8.80 6.09
C ARG A 107 -17.95 7.96 6.82
N GLN A 108 -18.79 7.25 6.09
CA GLN A 108 -19.97 6.54 6.60
C GLN A 108 -19.74 5.03 6.71
N GLU A 109 -19.06 4.44 5.74
CA GLU A 109 -18.91 3.00 5.61
C GLU A 109 -17.44 2.58 5.66
N GLU A 110 -17.16 1.51 6.41
CA GLU A 110 -15.84 0.86 6.36
C GLU A 110 -15.74 0.01 5.09
N PRO A 111 -14.74 0.26 4.21
CA PRO A 111 -14.58 -0.55 3.01
C PRO A 111 -14.10 -1.96 3.37
N PRO A 112 -14.73 -3.01 2.83
CA PRO A 112 -14.25 -4.38 3.01
C PRO A 112 -12.95 -4.61 2.25
N LEU A 113 -12.06 -5.42 2.81
CA LEU A 113 -10.89 -5.92 2.09
C LEU A 113 -11.36 -6.96 1.06
N ARG A 114 -11.28 -6.62 -0.22
CA ARG A 114 -11.81 -7.45 -1.32
C ARG A 114 -10.86 -7.49 -2.52
N PRO A 115 -10.96 -8.52 -3.35
CA PRO A 115 -10.20 -8.56 -4.60
C PRO A 115 -10.59 -7.38 -5.51
N VAL A 116 -9.58 -6.66 -5.99
CA VAL A 116 -9.72 -5.57 -6.99
C VAL A 116 -9.06 -5.97 -8.31
N GLU A 117 -8.09 -6.85 -8.23
CA GLU A 117 -7.46 -7.53 -9.36
C GLU A 117 -7.05 -8.95 -8.93
N ALA A 118 -6.58 -9.79 -9.87
CA ALA A 118 -6.13 -11.13 -9.56
C ALA A 118 -4.99 -11.12 -8.54
N GLY A 119 -5.23 -11.69 -7.34
CA GLY A 119 -4.26 -11.75 -6.26
C GLY A 119 -4.02 -10.43 -5.51
N HIS A 120 -4.70 -9.33 -5.87
CA HIS A 120 -4.58 -8.01 -5.29
C HIS A 120 -5.86 -7.61 -4.57
N LEU A 121 -5.80 -7.47 -3.25
CA LEU A 121 -6.92 -7.07 -2.41
C LEU A 121 -6.71 -5.65 -1.91
N ALA A 122 -7.77 -4.86 -1.89
CA ALA A 122 -7.77 -3.52 -1.32
C ALA A 122 -9.08 -3.21 -0.58
N ALA A 123 -8.96 -2.46 0.50
CA ALA A 123 -10.07 -1.95 1.30
C ALA A 123 -10.30 -0.46 0.96
N CYS A 124 -10.84 -0.20 -0.22
CA CYS A 124 -11.03 1.17 -0.70
C CYS A 124 -12.27 1.29 -1.59
N HIS A 125 -13.14 2.29 -1.29
CA HIS A 125 -14.34 2.57 -2.05
C HIS A 125 -14.08 3.18 -3.45
N LEU A 126 -12.86 3.62 -3.74
CA LEU A 126 -12.50 4.09 -5.09
C LEU A 126 -12.72 3.00 -6.16
N HIS A 127 -12.57 1.73 -5.78
CA HIS A 127 -12.77 0.60 -6.68
C HIS A 127 -14.24 0.27 -6.95
N ASP A 128 -15.17 0.96 -6.30
CA ASP A 128 -16.61 0.91 -6.60
C ASP A 128 -17.04 1.97 -7.63
N ARG A 129 -16.12 2.89 -7.97
CA ARG A 129 -16.34 3.95 -8.94
C ARG A 129 -15.95 3.49 -10.35
N PRO A 130 -16.51 4.12 -11.40
CA PRO A 130 -16.03 3.91 -12.76
C PRO A 130 -14.52 4.14 -12.86
N GLU A 131 -13.84 3.40 -13.71
CA GLU A 131 -12.39 3.48 -13.89
C GLU A 131 -11.93 4.91 -14.20
N ALA A 132 -12.68 5.66 -14.99
CA ALA A 132 -12.41 7.05 -15.31
C ALA A 132 -12.42 8.01 -14.09
N GLU A 133 -13.09 7.63 -13.01
CA GLU A 133 -13.18 8.41 -11.78
C GLU A 133 -12.26 7.87 -10.66
N ASN A 134 -11.56 6.79 -10.91
CA ASN A 134 -10.64 6.20 -9.95
C ASN A 134 -9.20 6.66 -10.25
N PRO A 135 -8.61 7.55 -9.46
CA PRO A 135 -7.26 8.06 -9.67
C PRO A 135 -6.19 6.97 -9.62
N LEU A 136 -6.49 5.82 -9.00
CA LEU A 136 -5.58 4.67 -8.91
C LEU A 136 -5.75 3.66 -10.05
N ALA A 137 -6.76 3.78 -10.89
CA ALA A 137 -7.01 2.84 -12.00
C ALA A 137 -5.90 2.92 -13.08
N GLY A 138 -5.33 4.10 -13.29
CA GLY A 138 -4.28 4.35 -14.28
C GLY A 138 -2.87 4.48 -13.71
N ALA A 139 -2.69 4.34 -12.40
CA ALA A 139 -1.39 4.41 -11.75
C ALA A 139 -0.54 3.19 -12.16
N LYS A 140 0.02 3.25 -13.37
CA LYS A 140 1.16 2.41 -13.72
C LYS A 140 2.32 2.96 -12.90
N GLY A 141 2.67 2.26 -11.83
CA GLY A 141 3.87 2.53 -11.08
C GLY A 141 5.04 2.67 -12.04
N ALA A 142 5.96 3.57 -11.73
CA ALA A 142 7.16 3.72 -12.52
C ALA A 142 7.75 2.34 -12.76
N LYS A 143 7.98 1.98 -14.03
CA LYS A 143 8.61 0.73 -14.43
C LYS A 143 9.80 0.48 -13.51
N LEU A 144 9.71 -0.55 -12.68
CA LEU A 144 10.91 -1.21 -12.17
C LEU A 144 11.66 -1.69 -13.41
N LEU A 145 12.69 -0.94 -13.80
CA LEU A 145 13.66 -1.43 -14.76
C LEU A 145 14.31 -2.64 -14.10
N ALA A 146 14.04 -3.80 -14.68
CA ALA A 146 14.75 -5.02 -14.35
C ALA A 146 16.26 -4.78 -14.55
N VAL A 147 17.03 -5.02 -13.51
CA VAL A 147 18.43 -5.38 -13.58
C VAL A 147 18.53 -6.85 -13.20
#